data_b83dfa957e45ad1a3d0f78601462f952
#
_entry.id   b83dfa957e45ad1a3d0f78601462f952
#
_cell.length_a   1.000
_cell.length_b   1.000
_cell.length_c   1.000
_cell.angle_alpha   90.00
_cell.angle_beta   90.00
_cell.angle_gamma   90.00
#
_symmetry.space_group_name_H-M   'P 1'
#
loop_
_entity.id
_entity.type
_entity.pdbx_description
1 polymer ?
#
loop_
_entity_poly.entity_id
_entity_poly.type
_entity_poly.pdbx_seq_one_letter_code
_entity_poly.pdbx_strand_id
1 'polypeptide(L)'
;MTTAASKPVLQVEGLGVSYGALTALDDVSWAVGAGELLGIIGPNGAGKSSCYDAVTAMVTRRGRVLLDGEDVTDVPAHRLAERGLKRAFQQNAFFHELTVLDNMLAVMHDTAGTGLLASTLAPFAAARRRKASEAGAVATLERFGVGAEYHHRLPTAIPYGTQRMLSVALAHGARARALLLDEPGAGLGGADMDRLVQMLHALKREGLALVVIEHHMDLIMAVADRIVVLDQGRCIAIGSPREIQQNQAVLEAYLGRTA
;
A
#
# COMPACT_ATOMS: atom_id res chain seq x y z
N MET A 1 19.51 22.43 -10.13
CA MET A 1 18.71 22.91 -9.00
C MET A 1 18.51 21.72 -8.08
N THR A 2 19.21 21.65 -6.97
CA THR A 2 19.13 20.58 -5.98
C THR A 2 17.77 20.75 -5.26
N THR A 3 16.82 19.91 -5.59
CA THR A 3 15.54 19.84 -4.88
C THR A 3 15.87 19.48 -3.42
N ALA A 4 15.55 20.37 -2.50
CA ALA A 4 15.66 20.08 -1.07
C ALA A 4 14.90 18.77 -0.82
N ALA A 5 15.59 17.73 -0.38
CA ALA A 5 15.00 16.44 -0.07
C ALA A 5 13.94 16.67 0.98
N SER A 6 12.67 16.55 0.60
CA SER A 6 11.56 16.60 1.54
C SER A 6 11.77 15.50 2.58
N LYS A 7 11.46 15.80 3.85
CA LYS A 7 11.55 14.81 4.93
C LYS A 7 10.75 13.56 4.52
N PRO A 8 11.34 12.35 4.58
CA PRO A 8 10.63 11.15 4.19
C PRO A 8 9.40 10.92 5.08
N VAL A 9 8.31 10.44 4.48
CA VAL A 9 7.10 10.03 5.19
C VAL A 9 7.30 8.65 5.81
N LEU A 10 7.88 7.71 5.05
CA LEU A 10 8.21 6.39 5.55
C LEU A 10 9.69 6.12 5.27
N GLN A 11 10.42 5.69 6.31
CA GLN A 11 11.84 5.37 6.23
C GLN A 11 12.11 4.04 6.92
N VAL A 12 12.95 3.24 6.32
CA VAL A 12 13.38 1.92 6.78
C VAL A 12 14.89 1.91 6.85
N GLU A 13 15.43 1.51 8.01
CA GLU A 13 16.87 1.52 8.29
C GLU A 13 17.32 0.14 8.78
N GLY A 14 18.25 -0.48 8.06
CA GLY A 14 18.88 -1.73 8.48
C GLY A 14 17.92 -2.90 8.69
N LEU A 15 16.83 -2.97 7.88
CA LEU A 15 15.79 -3.97 8.06
C LEU A 15 16.33 -5.39 7.83
N GLY A 16 16.16 -6.25 8.83
CA GLY A 16 16.53 -7.65 8.78
C GLY A 16 15.38 -8.55 9.23
N VAL A 17 15.19 -9.67 8.54
CA VAL A 17 14.18 -10.70 8.87
C VAL A 17 14.81 -12.08 8.76
N SER A 18 14.55 -12.95 9.75
CA SER A 18 15.01 -14.34 9.74
C SER A 18 13.87 -15.29 10.12
N TYR A 19 13.74 -16.37 9.43
CA TYR A 19 12.84 -17.50 9.70
C TYR A 19 13.67 -18.72 10.08
N GLY A 20 13.91 -18.89 11.37
CA GLY A 20 14.86 -19.90 11.86
C GLY A 20 16.28 -19.63 11.33
N ALA A 21 16.86 -20.57 10.61
CA ALA A 21 18.19 -20.42 10.00
C ALA A 21 18.20 -19.64 8.68
N LEU A 22 17.04 -19.38 8.09
CA LEU A 22 16.92 -18.65 6.82
C LEU A 22 16.90 -17.15 7.08
N THR A 23 17.87 -16.42 6.56
CA THR A 23 17.85 -14.96 6.51
C THR A 23 17.10 -14.51 5.25
N ALA A 24 15.91 -13.94 5.42
CA ALA A 24 15.06 -13.45 4.33
C ALA A 24 15.37 -12.01 3.96
N LEU A 25 15.80 -11.18 4.93
CA LEU A 25 16.31 -9.83 4.70
C LEU A 25 17.56 -9.59 5.55
N ASP A 26 18.52 -8.88 4.96
CA ASP A 26 19.76 -8.51 5.61
C ASP A 26 20.16 -7.08 5.25
N ASP A 27 20.05 -6.19 6.22
CA ASP A 27 20.45 -4.78 6.15
C ASP A 27 19.80 -3.97 5.01
N VAL A 28 18.49 -4.10 4.83
CA VAL A 28 17.74 -3.37 3.79
C VAL A 28 17.33 -1.99 4.30
N SER A 29 17.70 -0.95 3.55
CA SER A 29 17.40 0.45 3.89
C SER A 29 16.85 1.20 2.69
N TRP A 30 15.76 1.96 2.89
CA TRP A 30 15.15 2.83 1.88
C TRP A 30 14.21 3.86 2.53
N ALA A 31 13.81 4.85 1.76
CA ALA A 31 12.84 5.86 2.22
C ALA A 31 11.95 6.31 1.06
N VAL A 32 10.73 6.74 1.39
CA VAL A 32 9.76 7.32 0.46
C VAL A 32 9.20 8.62 1.01
N GLY A 33 9.13 9.63 0.17
CA GLY A 33 8.63 10.97 0.49
C GLY A 33 7.13 11.14 0.21
N ALA A 34 6.58 12.30 0.60
CA ALA A 34 5.22 12.68 0.27
C ALA A 34 5.08 12.88 -1.26
N GLY A 35 4.05 12.27 -1.85
CA GLY A 35 3.81 12.34 -3.29
C GLY A 35 4.84 11.55 -4.12
N GLU A 36 5.59 10.65 -3.50
CA GLU A 36 6.54 9.76 -4.16
C GLU A 36 5.97 8.34 -4.23
N LEU A 37 6.21 7.65 -5.34
CA LEU A 37 5.98 6.22 -5.50
C LEU A 37 7.32 5.49 -5.60
N LEU A 38 7.59 4.66 -4.59
CA LEU A 38 8.73 3.77 -4.52
C LEU A 38 8.31 2.37 -4.98
N GLY A 39 8.89 1.89 -6.07
CA GLY A 39 8.76 0.50 -6.50
C GLY A 39 9.74 -0.41 -5.74
N ILE A 40 9.33 -1.58 -5.31
CA ILE A 40 10.22 -2.64 -4.81
C ILE A 40 10.11 -3.84 -5.74
N ILE A 41 11.19 -4.16 -6.43
CA ILE A 41 11.25 -5.26 -7.38
C ILE A 41 12.37 -6.26 -7.01
N GLY A 42 12.41 -7.37 -7.70
CA GLY A 42 13.44 -8.40 -7.53
C GLY A 42 12.92 -9.77 -7.96
N PRO A 43 13.80 -10.74 -8.19
CA PRO A 43 13.41 -12.11 -8.55
C PRO A 43 12.57 -12.79 -7.44
N ASN A 44 11.99 -13.93 -7.76
CA ASN A 44 11.28 -14.75 -6.77
C ASN A 44 12.23 -15.19 -5.66
N GLY A 45 11.77 -15.05 -4.41
CA GLY A 45 12.62 -15.33 -3.24
C GLY A 45 13.59 -14.20 -2.85
N ALA A 46 13.56 -13.05 -3.52
CA ALA A 46 14.42 -11.90 -3.19
C ALA A 46 14.15 -11.25 -1.84
N GLY A 47 13.06 -11.59 -1.14
CA GLY A 47 12.70 -11.02 0.16
C GLY A 47 11.62 -9.94 0.11
N LYS A 48 11.00 -9.67 -1.05
CA LYS A 48 9.98 -8.60 -1.22
C LYS A 48 8.83 -8.71 -0.23
N SER A 49 8.18 -9.86 -0.13
CA SER A 49 7.06 -10.08 0.81
C SER A 49 7.51 -9.99 2.26
N SER A 50 8.72 -10.48 2.58
CA SER A 50 9.30 -10.33 3.92
C SER A 50 9.56 -8.86 4.27
N CYS A 51 9.98 -8.03 3.30
CA CYS A 51 10.13 -6.58 3.46
C CYS A 51 8.77 -5.93 3.75
N TYR A 52 7.75 -6.28 2.99
CA TYR A 52 6.39 -5.80 3.16
C TYR A 52 5.82 -6.13 4.55
N ASP A 53 5.94 -7.39 4.96
CA ASP A 53 5.46 -7.86 6.25
C ASP A 53 6.24 -7.26 7.42
N ALA A 54 7.56 -7.10 7.27
CA ALA A 54 8.38 -6.48 8.28
C ALA A 54 8.03 -5.01 8.48
N VAL A 55 7.91 -4.22 7.41
CA VAL A 55 7.54 -2.80 7.49
C VAL A 55 6.19 -2.60 8.17
N THR A 56 5.25 -3.52 7.94
CA THR A 56 3.89 -3.46 8.50
C THR A 56 3.71 -4.22 9.83
N ALA A 57 4.82 -4.61 10.48
CA ALA A 57 4.84 -5.30 11.78
C ALA A 57 4.05 -6.63 11.81
N MET A 58 4.04 -7.36 10.68
CA MET A 58 3.41 -8.69 10.58
C MET A 58 4.38 -9.82 10.94
N VAL A 59 5.69 -9.54 10.93
CA VAL A 59 6.75 -10.47 11.29
C VAL A 59 7.78 -9.78 12.19
N THR A 60 8.50 -10.56 12.97
CA THR A 60 9.62 -10.07 13.79
C THR A 60 10.74 -9.57 12.89
N ARG A 61 11.29 -8.41 13.21
CA ARG A 61 12.30 -7.72 12.42
C ARG A 61 13.44 -7.19 13.29
N ARG A 62 14.58 -6.93 12.66
CA ARG A 62 15.67 -6.07 13.16
C ARG A 62 15.65 -4.77 12.36
N GLY A 63 16.38 -3.76 12.82
CA GLY A 63 16.43 -2.45 12.18
C GLY A 63 15.32 -1.53 12.67
N ARG A 64 15.09 -0.41 11.97
CA ARG A 64 14.16 0.64 12.38
C ARG A 64 13.17 0.97 11.26
N VAL A 65 11.95 1.32 11.66
CA VAL A 65 10.92 1.88 10.78
C VAL A 65 10.47 3.20 11.37
N LEU A 66 10.54 4.27 10.57
CA LEU A 66 10.12 5.61 10.96
C LEU A 66 8.96 6.07 10.08
N LEU A 67 7.93 6.63 10.70
CA LEU A 67 6.78 7.24 10.03
C LEU A 67 6.74 8.73 10.40
N ASP A 68 6.81 9.62 9.40
CA ASP A 68 6.95 11.07 9.60
C ASP A 68 8.14 11.46 10.52
N GLY A 69 9.16 10.59 10.58
CA GLY A 69 10.35 10.73 11.44
C GLY A 69 10.15 10.29 12.88
N GLU A 70 8.99 9.76 13.25
CA GLU A 70 8.73 9.10 14.52
C GLU A 70 9.11 7.61 14.40
N ASP A 71 9.86 7.08 15.37
CA ASP A 71 10.19 5.66 15.41
C ASP A 71 8.95 4.83 15.77
N VAL A 72 8.56 3.97 14.84
CA VAL A 72 7.38 3.09 14.97
C VAL A 72 7.77 1.61 14.97
N THR A 73 9.05 1.31 15.22
CA THR A 73 9.60 -0.05 15.12
C THR A 73 8.85 -1.05 16.00
N ASP A 74 8.54 -0.68 17.25
CA ASP A 74 7.86 -1.56 18.22
C ASP A 74 6.35 -1.38 18.24
N VAL A 75 5.80 -0.58 17.32
CA VAL A 75 4.35 -0.34 17.24
C VAL A 75 3.67 -1.54 16.55
N PRO A 76 2.64 -2.15 17.15
CA PRO A 76 1.95 -3.29 16.55
C PRO A 76 1.14 -2.88 15.31
N ALA A 77 0.91 -3.82 14.39
CA ALA A 77 0.33 -3.59 13.06
C ALA A 77 -0.98 -2.77 13.09
N HIS A 78 -1.92 -3.07 14.00
CA HIS A 78 -3.18 -2.33 14.11
C HIS A 78 -2.97 -0.86 14.50
N ARG A 79 -2.00 -0.57 15.37
CA ARG A 79 -1.64 0.81 15.74
C ARG A 79 -0.90 1.55 14.63
N LEU A 80 -0.10 0.84 13.82
CA LEU A 80 0.50 1.43 12.61
C LEU A 80 -0.57 1.91 11.64
N ALA A 81 -1.63 1.11 11.45
CA ALA A 81 -2.77 1.49 10.62
C ALA A 81 -3.50 2.74 11.14
N GLU A 82 -3.68 2.89 12.45
CA GLU A 82 -4.24 4.10 13.09
C GLU A 82 -3.36 5.33 12.87
N ARG A 83 -2.02 5.17 12.85
CA ARG A 83 -1.04 6.23 12.60
C ARG A 83 -0.91 6.60 11.11
N GLY A 84 -1.59 5.88 10.21
CA GLY A 84 -1.61 6.17 8.78
C GLY A 84 -0.64 5.35 7.92
N LEU A 85 0.07 4.37 8.48
CA LEU A 85 0.77 3.36 7.69
C LEU A 85 -0.21 2.27 7.29
N LYS A 86 -0.65 2.29 6.05
CA LYS A 86 -1.68 1.41 5.51
C LYS A 86 -1.08 0.34 4.59
N ARG A 87 -1.75 -0.83 4.54
CA ARG A 87 -1.37 -1.92 3.62
C ARG A 87 -2.58 -2.49 2.89
N ALA A 88 -2.44 -2.79 1.61
CA ALA A 88 -3.37 -3.64 0.88
C ALA A 88 -2.87 -5.09 0.95
N PHE A 89 -3.75 -6.02 1.18
CA PHE A 89 -3.40 -7.44 1.15
C PHE A 89 -3.38 -7.95 -0.29
N GLN A 90 -2.48 -8.88 -0.59
CA GLN A 90 -2.36 -9.55 -1.89
C GLN A 90 -3.68 -10.24 -2.29
N GLN A 91 -4.35 -10.87 -1.33
CA GLN A 91 -5.71 -11.37 -1.51
C GLN A 91 -6.70 -10.29 -1.08
N ASN A 92 -7.77 -10.12 -1.86
CA ASN A 92 -8.82 -9.15 -1.55
C ASN A 92 -9.44 -9.45 -0.18
N ALA A 93 -9.06 -8.65 0.82
CA ALA A 93 -9.53 -8.78 2.20
C ALA A 93 -10.89 -8.05 2.35
N PHE A 94 -11.95 -8.67 1.83
CA PHE A 94 -13.31 -8.16 1.97
C PHE A 94 -14.06 -8.88 3.09
N PHE A 95 -14.97 -8.19 3.72
CA PHE A 95 -16.06 -8.82 4.46
C PHE A 95 -17.08 -9.31 3.44
N HIS A 96 -17.03 -10.60 3.12
CA HIS A 96 -17.79 -11.19 2.01
C HIS A 96 -19.31 -11.09 2.15
N GLU A 97 -19.81 -11.00 3.39
CA GLU A 97 -21.23 -10.86 3.73
C GLU A 97 -21.71 -9.40 3.69
N LEU A 98 -20.79 -8.44 3.54
CA LEU A 98 -21.11 -7.02 3.47
C LEU A 98 -21.10 -6.53 2.03
N THR A 99 -21.96 -5.55 1.73
CA THR A 99 -21.91 -4.86 0.44
C THR A 99 -20.61 -4.09 0.26
N VAL A 100 -20.30 -3.67 -0.96
CA VAL A 100 -19.14 -2.80 -1.27
C VAL A 100 -19.17 -1.54 -0.39
N LEU A 101 -20.32 -0.89 -0.27
CA LEU A 101 -20.47 0.31 0.56
C LEU A 101 -20.30 0.00 2.05
N ASP A 102 -20.87 -1.11 2.54
CA ASP A 102 -20.74 -1.48 3.95
C ASP A 102 -19.29 -1.85 4.30
N ASN A 103 -18.55 -2.50 3.40
CA ASN A 103 -17.11 -2.72 3.55
C ASN A 103 -16.37 -1.39 3.71
N MET A 104 -16.66 -0.40 2.87
CA MET A 104 -16.02 0.92 2.96
C MET A 104 -16.39 1.64 4.25
N LEU A 105 -17.65 1.59 4.65
CA LEU A 105 -18.12 2.14 5.93
C LEU A 105 -17.42 1.48 7.12
N ALA A 106 -17.25 0.16 7.12
CA ALA A 106 -16.56 -0.56 8.18
C ALA A 106 -15.12 -0.07 8.37
N VAL A 107 -14.37 0.14 7.26
CA VAL A 107 -13.00 0.62 7.30
C VAL A 107 -12.91 2.11 7.71
N MET A 108 -13.89 2.92 7.33
CA MET A 108 -13.93 4.35 7.67
C MET A 108 -14.48 4.61 9.08
N HIS A 109 -15.18 3.66 9.68
CA HIS A 109 -15.85 3.84 10.97
C HIS A 109 -14.88 3.97 12.16
N ASP A 110 -13.67 3.47 12.01
CA ASP A 110 -12.62 3.52 13.04
C ASP A 110 -12.20 4.97 13.43
N THR A 111 -12.66 5.96 12.66
CA THR A 111 -12.39 7.38 12.93
C THR A 111 -13.52 8.09 13.68
N ALA A 112 -14.67 7.45 13.90
CA ALA A 112 -15.87 8.15 14.35
C ALA A 112 -16.18 8.03 15.86
N GLY A 113 -15.42 7.25 16.65
CA GLY A 113 -15.47 7.24 18.12
C GLY A 113 -16.87 7.28 18.74
N THR A 114 -17.88 6.65 18.13
CA THR A 114 -19.25 6.67 18.62
C THR A 114 -19.45 5.54 19.63
N GLY A 115 -19.15 5.79 20.89
CA GLY A 115 -19.62 4.93 21.98
C GLY A 115 -21.16 4.80 21.93
N LEU A 116 -21.69 3.63 22.24
CA LEU A 116 -23.13 3.32 22.34
C LEU A 116 -23.93 4.37 23.12
N LEU A 117 -23.31 4.99 24.13
CA LEU A 117 -23.89 6.07 24.95
C LEU A 117 -24.14 7.37 24.16
N ALA A 118 -23.30 7.71 23.18
CA ALA A 118 -23.47 8.94 22.38
C ALA A 118 -24.60 8.81 21.37
N SER A 119 -24.89 7.60 20.87
CA SER A 119 -25.98 7.36 19.91
C SER A 119 -27.37 7.42 20.56
N THR A 120 -27.49 7.09 21.83
CA THR A 120 -28.76 7.15 22.58
C THR A 120 -29.10 8.54 23.07
N LEU A 121 -28.10 9.37 23.40
CA LEU A 121 -28.29 10.72 23.95
C LEU A 121 -28.47 11.82 22.92
N ALA A 122 -28.09 11.58 21.64
CA ALA A 122 -28.19 12.59 20.57
C ALA A 122 -28.55 11.97 19.20
N PRO A 123 -29.79 11.47 19.01
CA PRO A 123 -30.17 10.72 17.81
C PRO A 123 -30.05 11.53 16.52
N PHE A 124 -30.34 12.82 16.53
CA PHE A 124 -30.17 13.71 15.35
C PHE A 124 -28.70 13.90 14.98
N ALA A 125 -27.81 14.02 15.97
CA ALA A 125 -26.37 14.13 15.72
C ALA A 125 -25.80 12.81 15.19
N ALA A 126 -26.27 11.68 15.70
CA ALA A 126 -25.89 10.33 15.22
C ALA A 126 -26.35 10.11 13.76
N ALA A 127 -27.58 10.47 13.42
CA ALA A 127 -28.11 10.39 12.05
C ALA A 127 -27.31 11.28 11.08
N ARG A 128 -26.98 12.49 11.49
CA ARG A 128 -26.18 13.42 10.67
C ARG A 128 -24.74 12.87 10.45
N ARG A 129 -24.11 12.30 11.48
CA ARG A 129 -22.79 11.66 11.38
C ARG A 129 -22.83 10.45 10.45
N ARG A 130 -23.84 9.59 10.58
CA ARG A 130 -24.02 8.44 9.69
C ARG A 130 -24.13 8.86 8.23
N LYS A 131 -24.96 9.86 7.93
CA LYS A 131 -25.11 10.40 6.58
C LYS A 131 -23.81 10.99 6.04
N ALA A 132 -23.05 11.69 6.88
CA ALA A 132 -21.72 12.22 6.50
C ALA A 132 -20.70 11.10 6.23
N SER A 133 -20.69 10.05 7.05
CA SER A 133 -19.82 8.88 6.84
C SER A 133 -20.17 8.14 5.55
N GLU A 134 -21.47 7.97 5.27
CA GLU A 134 -21.94 7.35 4.04
C GLU A 134 -21.54 8.16 2.80
N ALA A 135 -21.75 9.49 2.83
CA ALA A 135 -21.31 10.36 1.74
C ALA A 135 -19.78 10.31 1.52
N GLY A 136 -19.00 10.25 2.61
CA GLY A 136 -17.55 10.08 2.54
C GLY A 136 -17.13 8.73 1.95
N ALA A 137 -17.82 7.65 2.33
CA ALA A 137 -17.58 6.32 1.79
C ALA A 137 -17.90 6.25 0.28
N VAL A 138 -19.04 6.79 -0.14
CA VAL A 138 -19.43 6.91 -1.56
C VAL A 138 -18.40 7.69 -2.35
N ALA A 139 -18.03 8.88 -1.88
CA ALA A 139 -17.04 9.72 -2.55
C ALA A 139 -15.67 9.01 -2.68
N THR A 140 -15.28 8.24 -1.66
CA THR A 140 -14.05 7.45 -1.72
C THR A 140 -14.15 6.33 -2.75
N LEU A 141 -15.24 5.56 -2.76
CA LEU A 141 -15.45 4.49 -3.74
C LEU A 141 -15.40 5.03 -5.18
N GLU A 142 -16.12 6.11 -5.46
CA GLU A 142 -16.15 6.74 -6.78
C GLU A 142 -14.76 7.25 -7.20
N ARG A 143 -14.02 7.86 -6.26
CA ARG A 143 -12.64 8.30 -6.50
C ARG A 143 -11.72 7.15 -6.90
N PHE A 144 -11.92 5.96 -6.35
CA PHE A 144 -11.18 4.75 -6.71
C PHE A 144 -11.78 4.00 -7.90
N GLY A 145 -12.74 4.60 -8.62
CA GLY A 145 -13.34 4.01 -9.82
C GLY A 145 -14.32 2.86 -9.55
N VAL A 146 -14.81 2.77 -8.30
CA VAL A 146 -15.88 1.83 -7.93
C VAL A 146 -17.21 2.55 -8.07
N GLY A 147 -17.87 2.37 -9.22
CA GLY A 147 -19.10 3.09 -9.59
C GLY A 147 -20.30 2.76 -8.69
N ALA A 148 -21.28 3.69 -8.67
CA ALA A 148 -22.48 3.60 -7.84
C ALA A 148 -23.29 2.31 -8.08
N GLU A 149 -23.23 1.73 -9.29
CA GLU A 149 -23.89 0.47 -9.66
C GLU A 149 -23.38 -0.74 -8.87
N TYR A 150 -22.20 -0.62 -8.21
CA TYR A 150 -21.59 -1.68 -7.41
C TYR A 150 -21.79 -1.50 -5.90
N HIS A 151 -22.17 -0.31 -5.43
CA HIS A 151 -22.17 0.01 -4.00
C HIS A 151 -23.00 -0.95 -3.14
N HIS A 152 -24.15 -1.41 -3.66
CA HIS A 152 -25.07 -2.33 -2.96
C HIS A 152 -24.89 -3.79 -3.38
N ARG A 153 -23.82 -4.12 -4.13
CA ARG A 153 -23.47 -5.50 -4.48
C ARG A 153 -22.48 -6.07 -3.48
N LEU A 154 -22.44 -7.40 -3.40
CA LEU A 154 -21.37 -8.10 -2.68
C LEU A 154 -20.05 -7.97 -3.45
N PRO A 155 -18.89 -7.92 -2.80
CA PRO A 155 -17.59 -7.84 -3.48
C PRO A 155 -17.34 -8.96 -4.49
N THR A 156 -17.88 -10.18 -4.24
CA THR A 156 -17.76 -11.32 -5.15
C THR A 156 -18.64 -11.21 -6.40
N ALA A 157 -19.60 -10.29 -6.42
CA ALA A 157 -20.53 -10.08 -7.53
C ALA A 157 -20.15 -8.90 -8.45
N ILE A 158 -18.95 -8.33 -8.29
CA ILE A 158 -18.43 -7.24 -9.11
C ILE A 158 -17.24 -7.73 -9.96
N PRO A 159 -16.94 -7.08 -11.09
CA PRO A 159 -15.80 -7.45 -11.95
C PRO A 159 -14.47 -7.46 -11.20
N TYR A 160 -13.55 -8.36 -11.58
CA TYR A 160 -12.26 -8.54 -10.89
C TYR A 160 -11.43 -7.25 -10.84
N GLY A 161 -11.35 -6.49 -11.95
CA GLY A 161 -10.66 -5.20 -11.95
C GLY A 161 -11.25 -4.21 -10.94
N THR A 162 -12.60 -4.18 -10.82
CA THR A 162 -13.29 -3.36 -9.82
C THR A 162 -13.01 -3.86 -8.38
N GLN A 163 -12.91 -5.18 -8.16
CA GLN A 163 -12.49 -5.74 -6.86
C GLN A 163 -11.08 -5.25 -6.47
N ARG A 164 -10.16 -5.18 -7.43
CA ARG A 164 -8.80 -4.63 -7.18
C ARG A 164 -8.85 -3.16 -6.78
N MET A 165 -9.63 -2.34 -7.48
CA MET A 165 -9.82 -0.93 -7.11
C MET A 165 -10.45 -0.79 -5.71
N LEU A 166 -11.46 -1.61 -5.40
CA LEU A 166 -12.06 -1.68 -4.07
C LEU A 166 -11.03 -2.06 -3.00
N SER A 167 -10.19 -3.06 -3.25
CA SER A 167 -9.14 -3.49 -2.31
C SER A 167 -8.18 -2.34 -1.97
N VAL A 168 -7.77 -1.55 -2.97
CA VAL A 168 -6.92 -0.38 -2.75
C VAL A 168 -7.68 0.73 -2.01
N ALA A 169 -8.95 0.95 -2.34
CA ALA A 169 -9.80 1.92 -1.64
C ALA A 169 -9.96 1.58 -0.15
N LEU A 170 -10.22 0.32 0.17
CA LEU A 170 -10.33 -0.15 1.55
C LEU A 170 -9.00 -0.03 2.30
N ALA A 171 -7.89 -0.38 1.67
CA ALA A 171 -6.57 -0.25 2.25
C ALA A 171 -6.20 1.22 2.51
N HIS A 172 -6.53 2.11 1.58
CA HIS A 172 -6.34 3.55 1.77
C HIS A 172 -7.12 4.04 3.01
N GLY A 173 -8.39 3.66 3.14
CA GLY A 173 -9.24 4.03 4.27
C GLY A 173 -9.21 5.53 4.57
N ALA A 174 -9.25 5.86 5.87
CA ALA A 174 -9.12 7.24 6.32
C ALA A 174 -7.68 7.53 6.81
N ARG A 175 -7.20 8.76 6.54
CA ARG A 175 -5.94 9.30 7.06
C ARG A 175 -4.68 8.53 6.67
N ALA A 176 -4.63 7.91 5.49
CA ALA A 176 -3.41 7.29 4.99
C ALA A 176 -2.30 8.34 4.82
N ARG A 177 -1.10 8.04 5.35
CA ARG A 177 0.14 8.80 5.19
C ARG A 177 1.07 8.07 4.23
N ALA A 178 1.18 6.77 4.42
CA ALA A 178 1.89 5.87 3.53
C ALA A 178 1.00 4.66 3.23
N LEU A 179 0.95 4.23 1.98
CA LEU A 179 0.19 3.07 1.52
C LEU A 179 1.12 2.09 0.82
N LEU A 180 1.17 0.88 1.37
CA LEU A 180 1.91 -0.23 0.81
C LEU A 180 0.95 -1.12 0.01
N LEU A 181 1.31 -1.43 -1.23
CA LEU A 181 0.55 -2.26 -2.15
C LEU A 181 1.40 -3.46 -2.58
N ASP A 182 0.85 -4.66 -2.41
CA ASP A 182 1.51 -5.90 -2.82
C ASP A 182 0.81 -6.47 -4.06
N GLU A 183 1.52 -6.45 -5.18
CA GLU A 183 1.09 -6.91 -6.50
C GLU A 183 -0.30 -6.37 -6.92
N PRO A 184 -0.54 -5.05 -6.87
CA PRO A 184 -1.85 -4.48 -7.19
C PRO A 184 -2.26 -4.74 -8.65
N GLY A 185 -1.30 -4.94 -9.54
CA GLY A 185 -1.52 -5.23 -10.96
C GLY A 185 -1.78 -6.70 -11.28
N ALA A 186 -1.66 -7.61 -10.31
CA ALA A 186 -1.79 -9.04 -10.56
C ALA A 186 -3.16 -9.40 -11.14
N GLY A 187 -3.15 -10.08 -12.30
CA GLY A 187 -4.37 -10.49 -13.01
C GLY A 187 -5.12 -9.37 -13.72
N LEU A 188 -4.62 -8.14 -13.71
CA LEU A 188 -5.17 -7.04 -14.48
C LEU A 188 -4.57 -7.00 -15.90
N GLY A 189 -5.33 -6.49 -16.86
CA GLY A 189 -4.87 -6.24 -18.21
C GLY A 189 -5.70 -5.12 -18.87
N GLY A 190 -5.20 -4.58 -19.99
CA GLY A 190 -5.91 -3.57 -20.76
C GLY A 190 -6.39 -2.39 -19.91
N ALA A 191 -7.67 -2.06 -20.06
CA ALA A 191 -8.27 -0.87 -19.42
C ALA A 191 -8.22 -0.90 -17.89
N ASP A 192 -8.19 -2.07 -17.23
CA ASP A 192 -8.11 -2.14 -15.78
C ASP A 192 -6.71 -1.80 -15.28
N MET A 193 -5.66 -2.18 -16.02
CA MET A 193 -4.28 -1.76 -15.74
C MET A 193 -4.12 -0.24 -15.90
N ASP A 194 -4.70 0.34 -16.96
CA ASP A 194 -4.67 1.79 -17.18
C ASP A 194 -5.37 2.55 -16.05
N ARG A 195 -6.50 2.03 -15.55
CA ARG A 195 -7.20 2.59 -14.38
C ARG A 195 -6.33 2.54 -13.13
N LEU A 196 -5.64 1.43 -12.89
CA LEU A 196 -4.72 1.30 -11.76
C LEU A 196 -3.60 2.35 -11.85
N VAL A 197 -2.96 2.49 -13.01
CA VAL A 197 -1.91 3.49 -13.26
C VAL A 197 -2.42 4.91 -12.98
N GLN A 198 -3.59 5.27 -13.51
CA GLN A 198 -4.20 6.58 -13.30
C GLN A 198 -4.50 6.84 -11.82
N MET A 199 -5.02 5.84 -11.12
CA MET A 199 -5.30 5.91 -9.68
C MET A 199 -4.01 6.12 -8.87
N LEU A 200 -2.96 5.36 -9.13
CA LEU A 200 -1.66 5.52 -8.44
C LEU A 200 -1.09 6.93 -8.65
N HIS A 201 -1.16 7.44 -9.88
CA HIS A 201 -0.76 8.82 -10.16
C HIS A 201 -1.64 9.86 -9.45
N ALA A 202 -2.94 9.61 -9.29
CA ALA A 202 -3.83 10.51 -8.57
C ALA A 202 -3.47 10.56 -7.07
N LEU A 203 -3.29 9.40 -6.44
CA LEU A 203 -2.90 9.29 -5.03
C LEU A 203 -1.53 9.96 -4.76
N LYS A 204 -0.58 9.78 -5.66
CA LYS A 204 0.72 10.45 -5.62
C LYS A 204 0.58 11.97 -5.66
N ARG A 205 -0.23 12.53 -6.58
CA ARG A 205 -0.47 13.97 -6.69
C ARG A 205 -1.13 14.58 -5.45
N GLU A 206 -1.86 13.79 -4.69
CA GLU A 206 -2.46 14.19 -3.41
C GLU A 206 -1.47 14.18 -2.24
N GLY A 207 -0.22 13.82 -2.50
CA GLY A 207 0.83 13.81 -1.50
C GLY A 207 0.95 12.51 -0.70
N LEU A 208 0.24 11.43 -1.10
CA LEU A 208 0.37 10.13 -0.45
C LEU A 208 1.73 9.51 -0.79
N ALA A 209 2.43 9.00 0.21
CA ALA A 209 3.61 8.17 0.00
C ALA A 209 3.17 6.75 -0.40
N LEU A 210 3.64 6.26 -1.53
CA LEU A 210 3.27 4.95 -2.07
C LEU A 210 4.48 4.02 -2.11
N VAL A 211 4.31 2.79 -1.66
CA VAL A 211 5.28 1.71 -1.85
C VAL A 211 4.57 0.57 -2.59
N VAL A 212 5.06 0.21 -3.76
CA VAL A 212 4.45 -0.82 -4.60
C VAL A 212 5.45 -1.96 -4.81
N ILE A 213 5.09 -3.15 -4.33
CA ILE A 213 5.80 -4.37 -4.66
C ILE A 213 5.17 -4.95 -5.90
N GLU A 214 5.95 -5.20 -6.93
CA GLU A 214 5.46 -5.70 -8.21
C GLU A 214 6.50 -6.54 -8.95
N HIS A 215 6.02 -7.45 -9.75
CA HIS A 215 6.81 -8.20 -10.72
C HIS A 215 6.50 -7.77 -12.18
N HIS A 216 5.43 -7.03 -12.40
CA HIS A 216 5.07 -6.42 -13.69
C HIS A 216 5.94 -5.18 -13.93
N MET A 217 7.03 -5.37 -14.69
CA MET A 217 8.00 -4.29 -14.95
C MET A 217 7.35 -3.08 -15.63
N ASP A 218 6.46 -3.29 -16.61
CA ASP A 218 5.79 -2.21 -17.32
C ASP A 218 5.00 -1.30 -16.36
N LEU A 219 4.29 -1.88 -15.38
CA LEU A 219 3.58 -1.10 -14.38
C LEU A 219 4.54 -0.26 -13.55
N ILE A 220 5.59 -0.88 -12.98
CA ILE A 220 6.57 -0.17 -12.14
C ILE A 220 7.27 0.94 -12.94
N MET A 221 7.70 0.67 -14.18
CA MET A 221 8.35 1.66 -15.03
C MET A 221 7.42 2.84 -15.37
N ALA A 222 6.11 2.61 -15.45
CA ALA A 222 5.14 3.66 -15.73
C ALA A 222 4.83 4.56 -14.53
N VAL A 223 4.90 4.04 -13.28
CA VAL A 223 4.38 4.77 -12.11
C VAL A 223 5.44 5.19 -11.10
N ALA A 224 6.57 4.45 -11.00
CA ALA A 224 7.57 4.68 -9.96
C ALA A 224 8.45 5.92 -10.23
N ASP A 225 8.72 6.68 -9.18
CA ASP A 225 9.75 7.74 -9.20
C ASP A 225 11.12 7.15 -8.93
N ARG A 226 11.18 6.19 -8.00
CA ARG A 226 12.38 5.43 -7.66
C ARG A 226 12.04 3.96 -7.46
N ILE A 227 13.03 3.12 -7.66
CA ILE A 227 12.93 1.67 -7.54
C ILE A 227 14.03 1.16 -6.62
N VAL A 228 13.66 0.31 -5.70
CA VAL A 228 14.56 -0.52 -4.88
C VAL A 228 14.57 -1.92 -5.50
N VAL A 229 15.75 -2.43 -5.79
CA VAL A 229 15.91 -3.80 -6.29
C VAL A 229 16.45 -4.68 -5.16
N LEU A 230 15.69 -5.69 -4.83
CA LEU A 230 16.11 -6.72 -3.87
C LEU A 230 16.60 -7.96 -4.60
N ASP A 231 17.68 -8.54 -4.13
CA ASP A 231 18.12 -9.89 -4.47
C ASP A 231 18.71 -10.57 -3.23
N GLN A 232 18.33 -11.84 -3.01
CA GLN A 232 18.78 -12.65 -1.87
C GLN A 232 18.71 -11.93 -0.51
N GLY A 233 17.64 -11.18 -0.29
CA GLY A 233 17.39 -10.46 0.96
C GLY A 233 18.17 -9.16 1.11
N ARG A 234 18.91 -8.69 0.10
CA ARG A 234 19.72 -7.48 0.13
C ARG A 234 19.26 -6.49 -0.92
N CYS A 235 19.46 -5.21 -0.66
CA CYS A 235 19.27 -4.15 -1.65
C CYS A 235 20.50 -4.10 -2.56
N ILE A 236 20.33 -4.40 -3.86
CA ILE A 236 21.43 -4.38 -4.84
C ILE A 236 21.46 -3.08 -5.67
N ALA A 237 20.34 -2.36 -5.75
CA ALA A 237 20.28 -1.07 -6.44
C ALA A 237 19.11 -0.22 -5.93
N ILE A 238 19.29 1.11 -5.94
CA ILE A 238 18.23 2.11 -5.78
C ILE A 238 18.45 3.20 -6.82
N GLY A 239 17.42 3.55 -7.58
CA GLY A 239 17.51 4.59 -8.60
C GLY A 239 16.20 4.87 -9.29
N SER A 240 16.19 5.78 -10.24
CA SER A 240 15.08 6.01 -11.16
C SER A 240 14.82 4.78 -12.04
N PRO A 241 13.64 4.63 -12.63
CA PRO A 241 13.35 3.53 -13.56
C PRO A 241 14.41 3.39 -14.66
N ARG A 242 14.90 4.51 -15.21
CA ARG A 242 15.91 4.51 -16.25
C ARG A 242 17.28 4.00 -15.76
N GLU A 243 17.71 4.41 -14.56
CA GLU A 243 18.97 3.94 -13.96
C GLU A 243 18.91 2.44 -13.67
N ILE A 244 17.79 1.94 -13.18
CA ILE A 244 17.58 0.52 -12.88
C ILE A 244 17.63 -0.34 -14.14
N GLN A 245 17.02 0.11 -15.24
CA GLN A 245 17.07 -0.60 -16.54
C GLN A 245 18.49 -0.75 -17.10
N GLN A 246 19.39 0.17 -16.76
CA GLN A 246 20.78 0.18 -17.23
C GLN A 246 21.77 -0.40 -16.21
N ASN A 247 21.29 -0.82 -15.04
CA ASN A 247 22.14 -1.31 -13.98
C ASN A 247 22.59 -2.75 -14.22
N GLN A 248 23.90 -2.97 -14.37
CA GLN A 248 24.49 -4.28 -14.68
C GLN A 248 24.16 -5.33 -13.61
N ALA A 249 24.21 -4.98 -12.30
CA ALA A 249 23.90 -5.91 -11.22
C ALA A 249 22.44 -6.33 -11.23
N VAL A 250 21.52 -5.45 -11.64
CA VAL A 250 20.11 -5.76 -11.82
C VAL A 250 19.90 -6.71 -12.98
N LEU A 251 20.53 -6.45 -14.12
CA LEU A 251 20.44 -7.33 -15.29
C LEU A 251 20.97 -8.74 -14.95
N GLU A 252 22.08 -8.87 -14.27
CA GLU A 252 22.65 -10.15 -13.83
C GLU A 252 21.72 -10.89 -12.85
N ALA A 253 21.10 -10.20 -11.88
CA ALA A 253 20.16 -10.79 -10.94
C ALA A 253 18.92 -11.41 -11.61
N TYR A 254 18.48 -10.81 -12.72
CA TYR A 254 17.33 -11.32 -13.50
C TYR A 254 17.72 -12.34 -14.58
N LEU A 255 18.87 -12.16 -15.23
CA LEU A 255 19.34 -13.02 -16.33
C LEU A 255 20.17 -14.23 -15.85
N GLY A 256 20.91 -14.10 -14.76
CA GLY A 256 21.81 -15.14 -14.25
C GLY A 256 21.12 -16.36 -13.64
N ARG A 257 19.80 -16.40 -13.59
CA ARG A 257 18.99 -17.53 -13.09
C ARG A 257 18.32 -18.36 -14.18
N THR A 258 18.65 -18.14 -15.42
CA THR A 258 18.13 -18.91 -16.58
C THR A 258 19.05 -20.06 -16.98
N ALA A 259 19.95 -20.50 -16.10
CA ALA A 259 20.81 -21.67 -16.32
C ALA A 259 20.43 -22.83 -15.39
#